data_67068338f112ba2150cc81bea8c6cabd
#
_entry.id   67068338f112ba2150cc81bea8c6cabd
#
_cell.length_a   1.000
_cell.length_b   1.000
_cell.length_c   1.000
_cell.angle_alpha   90.00
_cell.angle_beta   90.00
_cell.angle_gamma   90.00
#
_symmetry.space_group_name_H-M   'P 1'
#
loop_
_entity.id
_entity.type
_entity.pdbx_description
1 polymer ?
#
loop_
_entity_poly.entity_id
_entity_poly.type
_entity_poly.pdbx_seq_one_letter_code
_entity_poly.pdbx_strand_id
1 'polypeptide(L)'
;MKKLLTCIAMGFATTSYAVPPLWMRDVQISPDGTEIAFCYKGDIYKVPAKGGTATQLTTQASYECTPIWSPDGKQIAFASDRNGNFDLFVMPSNGGTAQCLTTHSASEIPSAFTPDGKYVLFSASIQDPAQSALFPTSAMTELYKVPVGGGRTEQVLATPAEMVCFDKSGKTFLYQDRKGFEDEW
;
A
#
# COMPACT_ATOMS: atom_id res chain seq x y z
N MET A 1 -45.25 -10.43 -57.32
CA MET A 1 -45.29 -10.69 -55.88
C MET A 1 -43.83 -10.83 -55.38
N LYS A 2 -43.29 -9.78 -54.74
CA LYS A 2 -41.92 -9.81 -54.16
C LYS A 2 -42.01 -10.26 -52.70
N LYS A 3 -41.43 -11.43 -52.37
CA LYS A 3 -41.35 -11.90 -51.01
C LYS A 3 -40.20 -11.16 -50.31
N LEU A 4 -40.56 -10.40 -49.28
CA LEU A 4 -39.60 -9.74 -48.39
C LEU A 4 -39.12 -10.78 -47.36
N LEU A 5 -37.82 -11.14 -47.37
CA LEU A 5 -37.22 -12.02 -46.41
C LEU A 5 -36.72 -11.17 -45.26
N THR A 6 -37.39 -11.22 -44.09
CA THR A 6 -36.95 -10.53 -42.86
C THR A 6 -35.97 -11.44 -42.13
N CYS A 7 -34.67 -11.09 -42.16
CA CYS A 7 -33.66 -11.72 -41.33
C CYS A 7 -33.75 -11.16 -39.88
N ILE A 8 -34.20 -11.99 -38.96
CA ILE A 8 -34.13 -11.70 -37.51
C ILE A 8 -32.74 -12.05 -37.07
N ALA A 9 -31.92 -11.04 -36.80
CA ALA A 9 -30.63 -11.20 -36.15
C ALA A 9 -30.84 -11.41 -34.63
N MET A 10 -30.73 -12.65 -34.15
CA MET A 10 -30.65 -12.96 -32.71
C MET A 10 -29.28 -12.55 -32.21
N GLY A 11 -29.21 -11.41 -31.53
CA GLY A 11 -28.03 -11.00 -30.77
C GLY A 11 -27.89 -11.88 -29.54
N PHE A 12 -26.90 -12.76 -29.51
CA PHE A 12 -26.50 -13.45 -28.30
C PHE A 12 -25.75 -12.44 -27.41
N ALA A 13 -26.38 -11.98 -26.35
CA ALA A 13 -25.71 -11.29 -25.27
C ALA A 13 -24.85 -12.31 -24.52
N THR A 14 -23.57 -12.34 -24.80
CA THR A 14 -22.60 -13.10 -23.98
C THR A 14 -22.43 -12.37 -22.65
N THR A 15 -23.07 -12.84 -21.60
CA THR A 15 -22.77 -12.44 -20.24
C THR A 15 -21.38 -12.98 -19.89
N SER A 16 -20.38 -12.13 -19.97
CA SER A 16 -19.05 -12.43 -19.45
C SER A 16 -19.14 -12.45 -17.93
N TYR A 17 -19.12 -13.63 -17.33
CA TYR A 17 -18.91 -13.76 -15.88
C TYR A 17 -17.44 -13.44 -15.61
N ALA A 18 -17.19 -12.29 -14.98
CA ALA A 18 -15.87 -12.01 -14.47
C ALA A 18 -15.53 -13.04 -13.38
N VAL A 19 -14.49 -13.83 -13.61
CA VAL A 19 -13.96 -14.72 -12.57
C VAL A 19 -13.44 -13.82 -11.46
N PRO A 20 -13.88 -13.99 -10.19
CA PRO A 20 -13.38 -13.17 -9.09
C PRO A 20 -11.86 -13.33 -9.02
N PRO A 21 -11.10 -12.21 -8.94
CA PRO A 21 -9.66 -12.29 -8.83
C PRO A 21 -9.29 -12.95 -7.49
N LEU A 22 -8.67 -14.13 -7.57
CA LEU A 22 -8.09 -14.78 -6.40
C LEU A 22 -6.81 -14.03 -6.02
N TRP A 23 -6.55 -13.88 -4.71
CA TRP A 23 -5.30 -13.29 -4.20
C TRP A 23 -5.18 -11.76 -4.28
N MET A 24 -6.27 -11.01 -4.23
CA MET A 24 -6.19 -9.59 -3.90
C MET A 24 -5.77 -9.41 -2.44
N ARG A 25 -4.82 -8.51 -2.20
CA ARG A 25 -4.27 -8.19 -0.87
C ARG A 25 -4.21 -6.68 -0.67
N ASP A 26 -4.04 -6.27 0.58
CA ASP A 26 -3.74 -4.89 0.97
C ASP A 26 -4.71 -3.88 0.34
N VAL A 27 -6.00 -4.14 0.50
CA VAL A 27 -7.07 -3.33 -0.09
C VAL A 27 -7.25 -2.03 0.69
N GLN A 28 -7.17 -0.89 0.00
CA GLN A 28 -7.32 0.44 0.56
C GLN A 28 -8.27 1.30 -0.25
N ILE A 29 -9.25 1.92 0.41
CA ILE A 29 -10.15 2.87 -0.22
C ILE A 29 -9.54 4.28 -0.25
N SER A 30 -9.72 5.02 -1.33
CA SER A 30 -9.30 6.41 -1.44
C SER A 30 -10.01 7.31 -0.40
N PRO A 31 -9.41 8.43 0.03
CA PRO A 31 -10.02 9.33 1.03
C PRO A 31 -11.40 9.86 0.66
N ASP A 32 -11.69 10.01 -0.63
CA ASP A 32 -13.00 10.44 -1.16
C ASP A 32 -13.98 9.27 -1.36
N GLY A 33 -13.55 8.02 -1.13
CA GLY A 33 -14.37 6.83 -1.27
C GLY A 33 -14.67 6.41 -2.71
N THR A 34 -14.01 6.99 -3.71
CA THR A 34 -14.34 6.76 -5.12
C THR A 34 -13.52 5.67 -5.80
N GLU A 35 -12.32 5.39 -5.29
CA GLU A 35 -11.39 4.41 -5.83
C GLU A 35 -10.89 3.44 -4.75
N ILE A 36 -10.49 2.25 -5.16
CA ILE A 36 -9.87 1.22 -4.31
C ILE A 36 -8.52 0.87 -4.92
N ALA A 37 -7.45 0.99 -4.14
CA ALA A 37 -6.13 0.46 -4.47
C ALA A 37 -5.96 -0.92 -3.83
N PHE A 38 -5.24 -1.82 -4.48
CA PHE A 38 -4.98 -3.17 -3.99
C PHE A 38 -3.76 -3.78 -4.67
N CYS A 39 -3.21 -4.81 -4.04
CA CYS A 39 -2.15 -5.62 -4.63
C CYS A 39 -2.71 -6.86 -5.31
N TYR A 40 -2.19 -7.16 -6.49
CA TYR A 40 -2.50 -8.36 -7.22
C TYR A 40 -1.28 -8.84 -8.00
N LYS A 41 -0.86 -10.09 -7.74
CA LYS A 41 0.32 -10.72 -8.38
C LYS A 41 1.62 -9.94 -8.29
N GLY A 42 1.82 -9.19 -7.21
CA GLY A 42 3.03 -8.41 -7.00
C GLY A 42 3.01 -6.99 -7.55
N ASP A 43 1.90 -6.56 -8.14
CA ASP A 43 1.71 -5.20 -8.63
C ASP A 43 0.59 -4.47 -7.91
N ILE A 44 0.63 -3.14 -7.94
CA ILE A 44 -0.41 -2.25 -7.45
C ILE A 44 -1.43 -1.97 -8.57
N TYR A 45 -2.69 -2.16 -8.24
CA TYR A 45 -3.84 -1.86 -9.10
C TYR A 45 -4.78 -0.88 -8.42
N LYS A 46 -5.60 -0.19 -9.21
CA LYS A 46 -6.77 0.53 -8.72
C LYS A 46 -8.01 0.23 -9.54
N VAL A 47 -9.17 0.35 -8.89
CA VAL A 47 -10.49 0.14 -9.50
C VAL A 47 -11.48 1.14 -8.91
N PRO A 48 -12.49 1.62 -9.69
CA PRO A 48 -13.57 2.41 -9.11
C PRO A 48 -14.30 1.65 -7.99
N ALA A 49 -14.61 2.32 -6.88
CA ALA A 49 -15.31 1.69 -5.73
C ALA A 49 -16.68 1.10 -6.10
N LYS A 50 -17.29 1.59 -7.17
CA LYS A 50 -18.57 1.08 -7.73
C LYS A 50 -18.37 -0.16 -8.62
N GLY A 51 -17.13 -0.64 -8.75
CA GLY A 51 -16.77 -1.72 -9.67
C GLY A 51 -16.40 -1.21 -11.07
N GLY A 52 -15.88 -2.10 -11.88
CA GLY A 52 -15.44 -1.79 -13.25
C GLY A 52 -14.12 -2.49 -13.58
N THR A 53 -13.37 -1.92 -14.51
CA THR A 53 -12.06 -2.45 -14.93
C THR A 53 -10.98 -1.91 -14.03
N ALA A 54 -10.15 -2.79 -13.48
CA ALA A 54 -8.97 -2.42 -12.71
C ALA A 54 -7.87 -1.91 -13.65
N THR A 55 -7.18 -0.86 -13.23
CA THR A 55 -6.00 -0.30 -13.90
C THR A 55 -4.74 -0.69 -13.13
N GLN A 56 -3.78 -1.28 -13.80
CA GLN A 56 -2.46 -1.55 -13.24
C GLN A 56 -1.65 -0.26 -13.13
N LEU A 57 -1.09 0.02 -11.95
CA LEU A 57 -0.32 1.24 -11.68
C LEU A 57 1.18 0.99 -11.70
N THR A 58 1.62 -0.23 -11.36
CA THR A 58 3.02 -0.64 -11.38
C THR A 58 3.23 -1.82 -12.34
N THR A 59 4.41 -1.90 -12.96
CA THR A 59 4.75 -2.92 -13.98
C THR A 59 6.22 -3.36 -13.84
N GLN A 60 6.84 -3.13 -12.72
CA GLN A 60 8.24 -3.50 -12.48
C GLN A 60 8.34 -5.01 -12.23
N ALA A 61 9.49 -5.59 -12.59
CA ALA A 61 9.79 -6.99 -12.25
C ALA A 61 10.19 -7.14 -10.77
N SER A 62 9.35 -6.65 -9.87
CA SER A 62 9.51 -6.62 -8.41
C SER A 62 8.19 -6.94 -7.75
N TYR A 63 8.22 -7.14 -6.46
CA TYR A 63 7.00 -7.33 -5.68
C TYR A 63 6.64 -6.01 -4.98
N GLU A 64 5.46 -5.48 -5.28
CA GLU A 64 4.89 -4.29 -4.65
C GLU A 64 3.74 -4.68 -3.73
N CYS A 65 3.68 -4.08 -2.54
CA CYS A 65 2.64 -4.36 -1.56
C CYS A 65 2.29 -3.13 -0.71
N THR A 66 1.25 -3.28 0.08
CA THR A 66 0.78 -2.32 1.09
C THR A 66 0.60 -0.90 0.53
N PRO A 67 -0.21 -0.70 -0.54
CA PRO A 67 -0.51 0.64 -1.02
C PRO A 67 -1.31 1.42 0.02
N ILE A 68 -0.92 2.67 0.26
CA ILE A 68 -1.65 3.61 1.11
C ILE A 68 -1.87 4.92 0.37
N TRP A 69 -3.05 5.52 0.55
CA TRP A 69 -3.40 6.78 -0.08
C TRP A 69 -2.91 7.98 0.72
N SER A 70 -2.43 9.02 0.04
CA SER A 70 -2.25 10.33 0.66
C SER A 70 -3.61 10.94 1.04
N PRO A 71 -3.69 11.81 2.07
CA PRO A 71 -4.95 12.41 2.54
C PRO A 71 -5.72 13.18 1.45
N ASP A 72 -5.02 13.73 0.47
CA ASP A 72 -5.62 14.45 -0.67
C ASP A 72 -5.96 13.53 -1.87
N GLY A 73 -5.68 12.23 -1.77
CA GLY A 73 -5.94 11.22 -2.79
C GLY A 73 -5.06 11.32 -4.04
N LYS A 74 -4.03 12.19 -4.05
CA LYS A 74 -3.21 12.41 -5.24
C LYS A 74 -2.01 11.50 -5.37
N GLN A 75 -1.60 10.85 -4.28
CA GLN A 75 -0.45 9.97 -4.23
C GLN A 75 -0.79 8.64 -3.57
N ILE A 76 -0.02 7.62 -3.93
CA ILE A 76 -0.01 6.31 -3.28
C ILE A 76 1.43 6.03 -2.86
N ALA A 77 1.63 5.74 -1.57
CA ALA A 77 2.88 5.18 -1.08
C ALA A 77 2.73 3.66 -0.96
N PHE A 78 3.80 2.92 -1.17
CA PHE A 78 3.82 1.47 -1.18
C PHE A 78 5.22 0.93 -0.88
N ALA A 79 5.32 -0.33 -0.51
CA ALA A 79 6.59 -1.04 -0.38
C ALA A 79 6.92 -1.76 -1.68
N SER A 80 8.21 -1.79 -2.05
CA SER A 80 8.71 -2.53 -3.22
C SER A 80 10.09 -3.11 -2.94
N ASP A 81 10.32 -4.36 -3.35
CA ASP A 81 11.59 -5.07 -3.18
C ASP A 81 12.56 -4.89 -4.37
N ARG A 82 12.31 -3.91 -5.25
CA ARG A 82 13.11 -3.67 -6.47
C ARG A 82 14.58 -3.37 -6.23
N ASN A 83 14.94 -2.97 -5.01
CA ASN A 83 16.32 -2.71 -4.59
C ASN A 83 16.93 -3.85 -3.75
N GLY A 84 16.22 -4.99 -3.61
CA GLY A 84 16.70 -6.18 -2.91
C GLY A 84 15.98 -6.48 -1.59
N ASN A 85 15.44 -5.46 -0.91
CA ASN A 85 14.55 -5.56 0.24
C ASN A 85 13.40 -4.56 0.05
N PHE A 86 12.39 -4.60 0.91
CA PHE A 86 11.28 -3.66 0.81
C PHE A 86 11.69 -2.26 1.25
N ASP A 87 11.77 -1.36 0.28
CA ASP A 87 11.90 0.08 0.47
C ASP A 87 10.56 0.79 0.23
N LEU A 88 10.42 2.01 0.75
CA LEU A 88 9.25 2.84 0.51
C LEU A 88 9.36 3.60 -0.81
N PHE A 89 8.27 3.57 -1.55
CA PHE A 89 8.09 4.33 -2.77
C PHE A 89 6.83 5.18 -2.69
N VAL A 90 6.80 6.28 -3.42
CA VAL A 90 5.61 7.09 -3.65
C VAL A 90 5.42 7.37 -5.12
N MET A 91 4.20 7.33 -5.60
CA MET A 91 3.85 7.65 -6.99
C MET A 91 2.55 8.47 -7.06
N PRO A 92 2.27 9.15 -8.19
CA PRO A 92 0.95 9.73 -8.44
C PRO A 92 -0.14 8.64 -8.41
N SER A 93 -1.31 8.95 -7.86
CA SER A 93 -2.42 7.99 -7.76
C SER A 93 -2.98 7.51 -9.11
N ASN A 94 -2.64 8.22 -10.19
CA ASN A 94 -2.97 7.80 -11.56
C ASN A 94 -1.87 6.98 -12.25
N GLY A 95 -0.88 6.53 -11.48
CA GLY A 95 0.31 5.86 -12.00
C GLY A 95 1.37 6.85 -12.48
N GLY A 96 2.50 6.32 -12.90
CA GLY A 96 3.65 7.10 -13.36
C GLY A 96 4.93 6.69 -12.65
N THR A 97 5.96 7.54 -12.71
CA THR A 97 7.25 7.24 -12.10
C THR A 97 7.14 7.26 -10.58
N ALA A 98 7.51 6.14 -9.96
CA ALA A 98 7.61 6.04 -8.50
C ALA A 98 8.97 6.60 -8.03
N GLN A 99 8.93 7.42 -6.99
CA GLN A 99 10.11 7.94 -6.29
C GLN A 99 10.41 7.04 -5.11
N CYS A 100 11.66 6.61 -4.95
CA CYS A 100 12.15 5.92 -3.76
C CYS A 100 12.31 6.92 -2.62
N LEU A 101 11.76 6.61 -1.46
CA LEU A 101 11.83 7.46 -0.26
C LEU A 101 12.91 6.99 0.71
N THR A 102 13.16 5.68 0.76
CA THR A 102 14.08 5.06 1.71
C THR A 102 14.98 4.05 0.99
N THR A 103 16.12 3.72 1.60
CA THR A 103 17.13 2.80 1.05
C THR A 103 17.86 2.05 2.18
N HIS A 104 17.20 1.77 3.28
CA HIS A 104 17.81 1.04 4.39
C HIS A 104 17.88 -0.46 4.09
N SER A 105 18.79 -1.18 4.74
CA SER A 105 18.95 -2.63 4.58
C SER A 105 17.84 -3.46 5.25
N ALA A 106 17.08 -2.88 6.18
CA ALA A 106 15.90 -3.51 6.76
C ALA A 106 14.68 -3.27 5.86
N SER A 107 13.74 -4.21 5.85
CA SER A 107 12.46 -4.02 5.16
C SER A 107 11.62 -2.95 5.83
N GLU A 108 11.07 -2.07 5.03
CA GLU A 108 10.28 -0.90 5.44
C GLU A 108 8.87 -1.02 4.85
N ILE A 109 7.87 -1.04 5.71
CA ILE A 109 6.47 -1.25 5.31
C ILE A 109 5.65 -0.01 5.67
N PRO A 110 5.00 0.67 4.69
CA PRO A 110 4.22 1.84 4.95
C PRO A 110 2.97 1.52 5.77
N SER A 111 2.61 2.43 6.70
CA SER A 111 1.43 2.31 7.55
C SER A 111 0.40 3.39 7.27
N ALA A 112 0.82 4.66 7.22
CA ALA A 112 -0.08 5.78 6.99
C ALA A 112 0.67 7.00 6.44
N PHE A 113 -0.01 7.88 5.75
CA PHE A 113 0.45 9.28 5.61
C PHE A 113 0.09 10.06 6.87
N THR A 114 0.90 11.07 7.22
CA THR A 114 0.46 12.06 8.20
C THR A 114 -0.74 12.84 7.66
N PRO A 115 -1.64 13.33 8.53
CA PRO A 115 -2.85 14.04 8.10
C PRO A 115 -2.60 15.29 7.24
N ASP A 116 -1.42 15.92 7.38
CA ASP A 116 -0.99 17.04 6.55
C ASP A 116 -0.35 16.62 5.21
N GLY A 117 -0.23 15.30 4.97
CA GLY A 117 0.33 14.72 3.75
C GLY A 117 1.83 14.90 3.56
N LYS A 118 2.56 15.37 4.58
CA LYS A 118 4.00 15.69 4.44
C LYS A 118 4.92 14.51 4.66
N TYR A 119 4.48 13.52 5.42
CA TYR A 119 5.29 12.36 5.77
C TYR A 119 4.54 11.06 5.52
N VAL A 120 5.30 10.01 5.25
CA VAL A 120 4.84 8.62 5.30
C VAL A 120 5.36 8.01 6.59
N LEU A 121 4.46 7.44 7.41
CA LEU A 121 4.80 6.60 8.54
C LEU A 121 4.99 5.17 8.07
N PHE A 122 5.98 4.50 8.63
CA PHE A 122 6.30 3.13 8.28
C PHE A 122 6.91 2.37 9.46
N SER A 123 6.80 1.06 9.42
CA SER A 123 7.39 0.16 10.39
C SER A 123 8.64 -0.49 9.80
N ALA A 124 9.71 -0.52 10.57
CA ALA A 124 10.96 -1.15 10.20
C ALA A 124 11.74 -1.63 11.43
N SER A 125 12.52 -2.69 11.26
CA SER A 125 13.51 -3.11 12.26
C SER A 125 14.86 -2.47 11.92
N ILE A 126 14.98 -1.17 12.13
CA ILE A 126 16.24 -0.43 11.95
C ILE A 126 17.07 -0.67 13.21
N GLN A 127 18.13 -1.45 13.06
CA GLN A 127 18.93 -1.89 14.18
C GLN A 127 19.81 -0.79 14.74
N ASP A 128 19.80 -0.65 16.04
CA ASP A 128 20.91 -0.09 16.77
C ASP A 128 22.21 -0.89 16.50
N PRO A 129 23.39 -0.27 16.65
CA PRO A 129 24.65 -0.99 16.58
C PRO A 129 24.60 -2.27 17.42
N ALA A 130 25.20 -3.35 16.95
CA ALA A 130 25.14 -4.67 17.60
C ALA A 130 25.52 -4.65 19.11
N GLN A 131 26.29 -3.63 19.53
CA GLN A 131 26.68 -3.42 20.94
C GLN A 131 25.53 -2.84 21.79
N SER A 132 24.51 -2.27 21.17
CA SER A 132 23.34 -1.69 21.84
C SER A 132 22.07 -2.54 21.67
N ALA A 133 22.14 -3.60 20.87
CA ALA A 133 21.01 -4.49 20.64
C ALA A 133 20.78 -5.38 21.86
N LEU A 134 19.80 -5.03 22.68
CA LEU A 134 19.37 -5.82 23.86
C LEU A 134 18.46 -7.00 23.48
N PHE A 135 17.94 -7.03 22.25
CA PHE A 135 16.97 -8.03 21.79
C PHE A 135 17.33 -8.60 20.42
N PRO A 136 16.86 -9.80 20.07
CA PRO A 136 17.03 -10.35 18.72
C PRO A 136 16.45 -9.42 17.67
N THR A 137 17.24 -9.08 16.71
CA THR A 137 17.06 -8.01 15.72
C THR A 137 15.89 -8.15 14.76
N SER A 138 15.14 -9.24 14.79
CA SER A 138 13.99 -9.49 13.89
C SER A 138 12.63 -9.45 14.58
N ALA A 139 12.60 -9.24 15.90
CA ALA A 139 11.39 -9.41 16.69
C ALA A 139 10.59 -8.10 16.89
N MET A 140 11.21 -6.94 16.70
CA MET A 140 10.56 -5.66 17.01
C MET A 140 10.71 -4.69 15.84
N THR A 141 9.57 -4.27 15.30
CA THR A 141 9.49 -3.18 14.34
C THR A 141 9.16 -1.89 15.06
N GLU A 142 9.92 -0.85 14.84
CA GLU A 142 9.69 0.48 15.40
C GLU A 142 8.98 1.35 14.37
N LEU A 143 8.36 2.42 14.83
CA LEU A 143 7.66 3.38 13.96
C LEU A 143 8.56 4.54 13.57
N TYR A 144 8.70 4.74 12.29
CA TYR A 144 9.46 5.81 11.66
C TYR A 144 8.57 6.68 10.76
N LYS A 145 9.08 7.82 10.36
CA LYS A 145 8.51 8.67 9.31
C LYS A 145 9.60 9.15 8.35
N VAL A 146 9.22 9.35 7.09
CA VAL A 146 10.06 9.94 6.05
C VAL A 146 9.29 11.02 5.30
N PRO A 147 9.91 12.15 4.91
CA PRO A 147 9.23 13.15 4.10
C PRO A 147 8.80 12.57 2.74
N VAL A 148 7.61 12.94 2.25
CA VAL A 148 7.09 12.50 0.95
C VAL A 148 7.98 12.92 -0.22
N GLY A 149 8.73 14.02 -0.07
CA GLY A 149 9.74 14.45 -1.05
C GLY A 149 11.08 13.72 -0.94
N GLY A 150 11.20 12.72 -0.07
CA GLY A 150 12.46 12.11 0.31
C GLY A 150 13.22 12.91 1.36
N GLY A 151 14.25 12.32 1.96
CA GLY A 151 15.06 12.96 2.96
C GLY A 151 15.37 12.04 4.15
N ARG A 152 15.72 12.65 5.28
CA ARG A 152 16.12 11.88 6.46
C ARG A 152 14.90 11.23 7.13
N THR A 153 15.04 9.95 7.43
CA THR A 153 14.11 9.20 8.27
C THR A 153 14.24 9.60 9.73
N GLU A 154 13.12 9.74 10.43
CA GLU A 154 13.02 10.06 11.84
C GLU A 154 12.20 9.00 12.58
N GLN A 155 12.69 8.56 13.73
CA GLN A 155 11.94 7.67 14.61
C GLN A 155 10.79 8.41 15.29
N VAL A 156 9.60 7.82 15.27
CA VAL A 156 8.39 8.37 15.92
C VAL A 156 8.14 7.72 17.27
N LEU A 157 8.24 6.40 17.32
CA LEU A 157 8.10 5.58 18.52
C LEU A 157 9.22 4.55 18.59
N ALA A 158 9.79 4.36 19.77
CA ALA A 158 10.77 3.32 20.08
C ALA A 158 10.11 2.02 20.56
N THR A 159 8.80 1.89 20.39
CA THR A 159 8.04 0.69 20.73
C THR A 159 7.56 0.02 19.45
N PRO A 160 7.37 -1.32 19.45
CA PRO A 160 6.79 -2.01 18.32
C PRO A 160 5.46 -1.38 17.94
N ALA A 161 5.36 -0.87 16.71
CA ALA A 161 4.15 -0.21 16.24
C ALA A 161 3.93 -0.49 14.75
N GLU A 162 2.78 -1.07 14.45
CA GLU A 162 2.35 -1.39 13.09
C GLU A 162 0.92 -0.85 12.87
N MET A 163 0.48 -0.78 11.61
CA MET A 163 -0.91 -0.48 11.24
C MET A 163 -1.45 0.81 11.88
N VAL A 164 -0.76 1.91 11.66
CA VAL A 164 -1.15 3.23 12.21
C VAL A 164 -2.43 3.73 11.55
N CYS A 165 -3.35 4.23 12.36
CA CYS A 165 -4.57 4.89 11.90
C CYS A 165 -4.77 6.19 12.67
N PHE A 166 -4.91 7.32 11.96
CA PHE A 166 -5.20 8.62 12.57
C PHE A 166 -6.69 8.79 12.82
N ASP A 167 -7.01 9.50 13.90
CA ASP A 167 -8.36 10.00 14.13
C ASP A 167 -8.73 11.10 13.11
N LYS A 168 -10.01 11.44 13.02
CA LYS A 168 -10.50 12.48 12.10
C LYS A 168 -9.86 13.86 12.32
N SER A 169 -9.39 14.16 13.53
CA SER A 169 -8.72 15.42 13.85
C SER A 169 -7.25 15.46 13.43
N GLY A 170 -6.66 14.30 13.17
CA GLY A 170 -5.25 14.12 12.86
C GLY A 170 -4.30 14.38 14.04
N LYS A 171 -4.83 14.52 15.26
CA LYS A 171 -4.04 14.78 16.45
C LYS A 171 -3.68 13.56 17.26
N THR A 172 -4.44 12.48 17.07
CA THR A 172 -4.26 11.21 17.76
C THR A 172 -4.16 10.09 16.73
N PHE A 173 -3.34 9.12 16.99
CA PHE A 173 -3.31 7.91 16.19
C PHE A 173 -3.37 6.67 17.09
N LEU A 174 -3.96 5.62 16.56
CA LEU A 174 -3.94 4.27 17.10
C LEU A 174 -2.88 3.48 16.33
N TYR A 175 -2.24 2.55 17.00
CA TYR A 175 -1.32 1.60 16.37
C TYR A 175 -1.51 0.23 16.99
N GLN A 176 -1.13 -0.79 16.26
CA GLN A 176 -1.06 -2.15 16.77
C GLN A 176 0.31 -2.36 17.40
N ASP A 177 0.32 -2.63 18.71
CA ASP A 177 1.52 -3.09 19.42
C ASP A 177 1.70 -4.59 19.11
N ARG A 178 2.81 -4.92 18.46
CA ARG A 178 3.21 -6.30 18.27
C ARG A 178 4.13 -6.69 19.41
N LYS A 179 3.56 -7.10 20.53
CA LYS A 179 4.34 -7.76 21.56
C LYS A 179 4.97 -9.01 20.96
N GLY A 180 6.29 -9.03 20.90
CA GLY A 180 7.03 -10.25 20.65
C GLY A 180 6.56 -11.31 21.65
N PHE A 181 6.68 -12.58 21.29
CA PHE A 181 6.31 -13.71 22.13
C PHE A 181 6.86 -13.50 23.55
N GLU A 182 6.09 -12.87 24.41
CA GLU A 182 6.22 -13.06 25.82
C GLU A 182 5.60 -14.42 26.09
N ASP A 183 6.45 -15.40 26.31
CA ASP A 183 6.02 -16.65 26.90
C ASP A 183 5.24 -16.30 28.16
N GLU A 184 3.92 -16.51 28.12
CA GLU A 184 3.11 -16.53 29.30
C GLU A 184 3.59 -17.74 30.14
N TRP A 185 4.36 -17.47 31.17
CA TRP A 185 4.75 -18.45 32.21
C TRP A 185 3.66 -18.59 33.24
#